data_904c9e29b4e1f31c1a01c789a57c942c
#
_entry.id   904c9e29b4e1f31c1a01c789a57c942c
#
_cell.length_a   1.000
_cell.length_b   1.000
_cell.length_c   1.000
_cell.angle_alpha   90.00
_cell.angle_beta   90.00
_cell.angle_gamma   90.00
#
_symmetry.space_group_name_H-M   'P 1'
#
loop_
_entity.id
_entity.type
_entity.pdbx_description
1 polymer ?
#
loop_
_entity_poly.entity_id
_entity_poly.type
_entity_poly.pdbx_seq_one_letter_code
_entity_poly.pdbx_strand_id
1 'polypeptide(L)'
;MKDIKYIRDYYNKYYTNELDFYWDKTKILNAFKTYENDYRQGKWLSKRMGIKGNETILDSGCGIGGTMKQIALLHPNTDVYGINISDGQIKMAEQLLERLNNCNLSVQDFMNTNYKDNTFDIVYFCESICNNNFEKVITESRRILKPNGILYIKDLVIKCSKDKLKENELTKLNNFIKSWCYEVFDIETIINKIDNIGGFELINNKRFIKPSIHWFNAVRNSSLKEYHNARTSAIPPIRGADFLYRKIQL
;
A
#
# COMPACT_ATOMS: atom_id res chain seq x y z
N MET A 1 10.30 -6.30 -15.33
CA MET A 1 8.99 -6.30 -14.66
C MET A 1 8.61 -7.75 -14.39
N LYS A 2 8.23 -8.10 -13.18
CA LYS A 2 7.79 -9.48 -12.88
C LYS A 2 6.39 -9.69 -13.43
N ASP A 3 6.11 -10.91 -13.91
CA ASP A 3 4.80 -11.31 -14.40
C ASP A 3 3.77 -11.21 -13.25
N ILE A 4 2.55 -10.77 -13.56
CA ILE A 4 1.45 -10.66 -12.60
C ILE A 4 1.10 -11.99 -11.95
N LYS A 5 1.24 -13.09 -12.71
CA LYS A 5 1.11 -14.46 -12.20
C LYS A 5 2.13 -14.73 -11.08
N TYR A 6 3.39 -14.34 -11.30
CA TYR A 6 4.43 -14.49 -10.29
C TYR A 6 4.10 -13.71 -9.00
N ILE A 7 3.60 -12.47 -9.13
CA ILE A 7 3.21 -11.65 -7.98
C ILE A 7 2.04 -12.32 -7.23
N ARG A 8 1.02 -12.78 -7.94
CA ARG A 8 -0.12 -13.51 -7.36
C ARG A 8 0.34 -14.75 -6.58
N ASP A 9 1.14 -15.61 -7.23
CA ASP A 9 1.64 -16.85 -6.64
C ASP A 9 2.50 -16.58 -5.41
N TYR A 10 3.33 -15.51 -5.45
CA TYR A 10 4.12 -15.06 -4.30
C TYR A 10 3.22 -14.69 -3.11
N TYR A 11 2.21 -13.85 -3.31
CA TYR A 11 1.31 -13.44 -2.23
C TYR A 11 0.42 -14.58 -1.74
N ASN A 12 -0.03 -15.46 -2.61
CA ASN A 12 -0.77 -16.67 -2.20
C ASN A 12 0.07 -17.62 -1.37
N LYS A 13 1.33 -17.85 -1.75
CA LYS A 13 2.22 -18.76 -1.04
C LYS A 13 2.66 -18.24 0.32
N TYR A 14 3.09 -16.99 0.37
CA TYR A 14 3.77 -16.46 1.56
C TYR A 14 2.84 -15.70 2.52
N TYR A 15 1.64 -15.34 2.08
CA TYR A 15 0.76 -14.45 2.84
C TYR A 15 -0.63 -15.00 3.12
N THR A 16 -0.84 -16.31 2.94
CA THR A 16 -2.10 -16.97 3.29
C THR A 16 -1.94 -18.08 4.31
N ASN A 17 -0.83 -18.81 4.30
CA ASN A 17 -0.67 -20.04 5.10
C ASN A 17 0.23 -19.88 6.35
N GLU A 18 1.16 -18.92 6.35
CA GLU A 18 2.18 -18.82 7.41
C GLU A 18 2.01 -17.57 8.29
N LEU A 19 1.04 -16.73 7.99
CA LEU A 19 0.94 -15.40 8.57
C LEU A 19 0.08 -15.28 9.80
N ASP A 20 -0.69 -16.28 10.16
CA ASP A 20 -1.40 -16.29 11.45
C ASP A 20 -0.43 -16.13 12.63
N PHE A 21 0.82 -16.47 12.45
CA PHE A 21 1.86 -16.36 13.46
C PHE A 21 2.55 -14.98 13.50
N TYR A 22 2.59 -14.25 12.37
CA TYR A 22 3.37 -12.98 12.25
C TYR A 22 2.52 -11.72 12.30
N TRP A 23 1.22 -11.85 12.12
CA TRP A 23 0.32 -10.73 12.10
C TRP A 23 -0.18 -10.48 13.50
N ASP A 24 0.17 -9.35 14.03
CA ASP A 24 -0.42 -8.94 15.28
C ASP A 24 -1.96 -8.95 15.15
N LYS A 25 -2.65 -8.85 16.29
CA LYS A 25 -4.11 -8.84 16.37
C LYS A 25 -4.79 -7.81 15.46
N THR A 26 -3.99 -6.94 14.80
CA THR A 26 -4.46 -5.82 14.01
C THR A 26 -4.81 -6.20 12.58
N LYS A 27 -4.25 -7.28 12.06
CA LYS A 27 -4.41 -7.69 10.66
C LYS A 27 -4.03 -6.61 9.64
N ILE A 28 -3.22 -5.62 10.06
CA ILE A 28 -2.69 -4.54 9.22
C ILE A 28 -1.25 -4.85 8.84
N LEU A 29 -1.02 -5.00 7.55
CA LEU A 29 0.22 -5.40 6.93
C LEU A 29 1.06 -4.19 6.52
N ASN A 30 1.64 -3.47 7.48
CA ASN A 30 2.44 -2.29 7.16
C ASN A 30 3.81 -2.33 7.81
N ALA A 31 4.87 -2.16 7.02
CA ALA A 31 6.23 -2.01 7.51
C ALA A 31 6.41 -0.71 8.29
N PHE A 32 5.73 0.36 7.87
CA PHE A 32 5.78 1.67 8.52
C PHE A 32 4.44 1.98 9.18
N LYS A 33 4.17 1.32 10.30
CA LYS A 33 3.01 1.66 11.14
C LYS A 33 3.25 3.03 11.78
N THR A 34 2.28 3.91 11.62
CA THR A 34 2.32 5.25 12.23
C THR A 34 1.94 5.20 13.70
N TYR A 35 1.17 4.18 14.11
CA TYR A 35 0.64 3.98 15.45
C TYR A 35 0.67 2.50 15.86
N GLU A 36 0.66 2.26 17.17
CA GLU A 36 0.80 0.93 17.76
C GLU A 36 -0.45 0.04 17.62
N ASN A 37 -1.62 0.61 17.32
CA ASN A 37 -2.86 -0.13 17.14
C ASN A 37 -3.67 0.33 15.93
N ASP A 38 -4.57 -0.54 15.47
CA ASP A 38 -5.38 -0.39 14.26
C ASP A 38 -6.25 0.84 14.29
N TYR A 39 -6.95 1.05 15.40
CA TYR A 39 -7.88 2.17 15.55
C TYR A 39 -7.16 3.51 15.32
N ARG A 40 -5.98 3.69 15.94
CA ARG A 40 -5.18 4.89 15.76
C ARG A 40 -4.66 5.03 14.34
N GLN A 41 -4.27 3.93 13.70
CA GLN A 41 -3.82 3.95 12.31
C GLN A 41 -4.97 4.27 11.35
N GLY A 42 -6.13 3.65 11.52
CA GLY A 42 -7.32 3.95 10.72
C GLY A 42 -7.75 5.41 10.87
N LYS A 43 -7.80 5.93 12.10
CA LYS A 43 -8.10 7.33 12.38
C LYS A 43 -7.08 8.29 11.74
N TRP A 44 -5.79 7.94 11.79
CA TRP A 44 -4.75 8.75 11.17
C TRP A 44 -4.87 8.75 9.65
N LEU A 45 -5.07 7.59 9.01
CA LEU A 45 -5.29 7.48 7.56
C LEU A 45 -6.53 8.25 7.12
N SER A 46 -7.65 8.08 7.84
CA SER A 46 -8.90 8.82 7.58
C SER A 46 -8.67 10.33 7.59
N LYS A 47 -7.94 10.83 8.60
CA LYS A 47 -7.57 12.25 8.68
C LYS A 47 -6.66 12.68 7.53
N ARG A 48 -5.68 11.85 7.15
CA ARG A 48 -4.75 12.17 6.04
C ARG A 48 -5.46 12.24 4.71
N MET A 49 -6.38 11.33 4.45
CA MET A 49 -7.21 11.29 3.24
C MET A 49 -8.36 12.31 3.25
N GLY A 50 -8.67 12.88 4.40
CA GLY A 50 -9.76 13.84 4.54
C GLY A 50 -11.15 13.21 4.44
N ILE A 51 -11.31 11.95 4.89
CA ILE A 51 -12.59 11.24 4.85
C ILE A 51 -13.60 11.96 5.72
N LYS A 52 -14.79 12.27 5.17
CA LYS A 52 -15.90 12.95 5.82
C LYS A 52 -17.02 12.00 6.23
N GLY A 53 -17.11 10.81 5.58
CA GLY A 53 -18.02 9.75 5.95
C GLY A 53 -19.12 9.40 4.95
N ASN A 54 -19.06 9.92 3.72
CA ASN A 54 -20.03 9.64 2.64
C ASN A 54 -19.35 9.26 1.33
N GLU A 55 -18.06 8.99 1.34
CA GLU A 55 -17.27 8.73 0.16
C GLU A 55 -17.40 7.28 -0.32
N THR A 56 -17.19 7.08 -1.61
CA THR A 56 -16.86 5.78 -2.19
C THR A 56 -15.34 5.66 -2.28
N ILE A 57 -14.76 4.73 -1.52
CA ILE A 57 -13.31 4.60 -1.32
C ILE A 57 -12.82 3.27 -1.89
N LEU A 58 -11.67 3.28 -2.56
CA LEU A 58 -10.97 2.08 -3.00
C LEU A 58 -9.66 1.88 -2.25
N ASP A 59 -9.52 0.75 -1.57
CA ASP A 59 -8.27 0.19 -1.03
C ASP A 59 -7.61 -0.68 -2.11
N SER A 60 -6.60 -0.13 -2.77
CA SER A 60 -5.89 -0.79 -3.87
C SER A 60 -4.73 -1.63 -3.33
N GLY A 61 -4.92 -2.95 -3.30
CA GLY A 61 -4.02 -3.87 -2.63
C GLY A 61 -4.37 -4.02 -1.16
N CYS A 62 -5.65 -4.25 -0.85
CA CYS A 62 -6.21 -4.27 0.50
C CYS A 62 -5.65 -5.36 1.42
N GLY A 63 -4.83 -6.28 0.89
CA GLY A 63 -4.32 -7.42 1.64
C GLY A 63 -5.47 -8.24 2.24
N ILE A 64 -5.37 -8.53 3.53
CA ILE A 64 -6.41 -9.23 4.29
C ILE A 64 -7.45 -8.29 4.93
N GLY A 65 -7.53 -7.03 4.48
CA GLY A 65 -8.60 -6.10 4.84
C GLY A 65 -8.46 -5.36 6.16
N GLY A 66 -7.32 -5.43 6.85
CA GLY A 66 -7.15 -4.81 8.18
C GLY A 66 -7.33 -3.29 8.18
N THR A 67 -6.73 -2.58 7.23
CA THR A 67 -6.89 -1.11 7.07
C THR A 67 -8.31 -0.75 6.66
N MET A 68 -8.85 -1.47 5.67
CA MET A 68 -10.22 -1.32 5.18
C MET A 68 -11.25 -1.46 6.32
N LYS A 69 -11.09 -2.47 7.19
CA LYS A 69 -11.93 -2.67 8.37
C LYS A 69 -11.99 -1.43 9.27
N GLN A 70 -10.85 -0.82 9.53
CA GLN A 70 -10.79 0.35 10.40
C GLN A 70 -11.46 1.57 9.79
N ILE A 71 -11.29 1.78 8.49
CA ILE A 71 -11.97 2.87 7.76
C ILE A 71 -13.48 2.65 7.79
N ALA A 72 -13.95 1.44 7.47
CA ALA A 72 -15.37 1.11 7.45
C ALA A 72 -16.05 1.27 8.83
N LEU A 73 -15.39 0.86 9.92
CA LEU A 73 -15.88 1.04 11.28
C LEU A 73 -15.94 2.51 11.72
N LEU A 74 -14.94 3.31 11.31
CA LEU A 74 -14.89 4.73 11.66
C LEU A 74 -15.89 5.58 10.86
N HIS A 75 -16.27 5.12 9.67
CA HIS A 75 -17.11 5.83 8.71
C HIS A 75 -18.22 4.90 8.18
N PRO A 76 -19.26 4.61 8.97
CA PRO A 76 -20.25 3.58 8.62
C PRO A 76 -21.11 3.93 7.39
N ASN A 77 -21.16 5.20 6.97
CA ASN A 77 -21.89 5.64 5.77
C ASN A 77 -20.97 5.74 4.53
N THR A 78 -19.74 5.29 4.62
CA THR A 78 -18.77 5.27 3.53
C THR A 78 -18.76 3.88 2.89
N ASP A 79 -18.86 3.78 1.57
CA ASP A 79 -18.70 2.53 0.85
C ASP A 79 -17.22 2.26 0.60
N VAL A 80 -16.69 1.21 1.21
CA VAL A 80 -15.27 0.85 1.10
C VAL A 80 -15.12 -0.39 0.21
N TYR A 81 -14.45 -0.22 -0.90
CA TYR A 81 -14.07 -1.27 -1.83
C TYR A 81 -12.63 -1.69 -1.59
N GLY A 82 -12.37 -2.99 -1.64
CA GLY A 82 -11.01 -3.55 -1.54
C GLY A 82 -10.71 -4.46 -2.72
N ILE A 83 -9.58 -4.25 -3.36
CA ILE A 83 -9.09 -5.15 -4.42
C ILE A 83 -7.71 -5.70 -4.08
N ASN A 84 -7.48 -6.93 -4.48
CA ASN A 84 -6.18 -7.57 -4.38
C ASN A 84 -6.01 -8.59 -5.51
N ILE A 85 -4.77 -8.82 -5.92
CA ILE A 85 -4.44 -9.85 -6.92
C ILE A 85 -4.47 -11.27 -6.33
N SER A 86 -4.29 -11.41 -5.01
CA SER A 86 -4.28 -12.67 -4.27
C SER A 86 -5.71 -13.04 -3.86
N ASP A 87 -6.25 -14.10 -4.45
CA ASP A 87 -7.54 -14.67 -4.08
C ASP A 87 -7.55 -15.25 -2.65
N GLY A 88 -6.41 -15.79 -2.20
CA GLY A 88 -6.24 -16.26 -0.83
C GLY A 88 -6.37 -15.12 0.20
N GLN A 89 -5.77 -13.97 -0.07
CA GLN A 89 -5.91 -12.80 0.81
C GLN A 89 -7.33 -12.22 0.79
N ILE A 90 -8.00 -12.21 -0.36
CA ILE A 90 -9.40 -11.77 -0.45
C ILE A 90 -10.31 -12.68 0.40
N LYS A 91 -10.15 -14.00 0.34
CA LYS A 91 -10.90 -14.92 1.22
C LYS A 91 -10.71 -14.64 2.71
N MET A 92 -9.48 -14.31 3.12
CA MET A 92 -9.21 -13.90 4.51
C MET A 92 -9.85 -12.56 4.86
N ALA A 93 -9.85 -11.61 3.92
CA ALA A 93 -10.50 -10.32 4.08
C ALA A 93 -12.03 -10.47 4.19
N GLU A 94 -12.66 -11.33 3.39
CA GLU A 94 -14.09 -11.65 3.48
C GLU A 94 -14.48 -12.12 4.88
N GLN A 95 -13.70 -13.04 5.47
CA GLN A 95 -13.92 -13.51 6.85
C GLN A 95 -13.75 -12.38 7.88
N LEU A 96 -12.73 -11.53 7.70
CA LEU A 96 -12.46 -10.42 8.62
C LEU A 96 -13.56 -9.34 8.60
N LEU A 97 -14.20 -9.15 7.43
CA LEU A 97 -15.15 -8.08 7.15
C LEU A 97 -16.62 -8.56 7.11
N GLU A 98 -16.89 -9.85 7.38
CA GLU A 98 -18.21 -10.49 7.23
C GLU A 98 -19.39 -9.75 7.92
N ARG A 99 -19.09 -9.00 8.99
CA ARG A 99 -20.09 -8.24 9.76
C ARG A 99 -20.22 -6.78 9.36
N LEU A 100 -19.52 -6.35 8.31
CA LEU A 100 -19.52 -4.97 7.82
C LEU A 100 -20.28 -4.88 6.49
N ASN A 101 -21.40 -4.18 6.49
CA ASN A 101 -22.27 -4.07 5.31
C ASN A 101 -21.79 -3.02 4.29
N ASN A 102 -20.80 -2.22 4.65
CA ASN A 102 -20.23 -1.16 3.84
C ASN A 102 -18.87 -1.53 3.22
N CYS A 103 -18.54 -2.82 3.17
CA CYS A 103 -17.31 -3.35 2.60
C CYS A 103 -17.59 -4.23 1.38
N ASN A 104 -16.87 -4.01 0.28
CA ASN A 104 -16.98 -4.76 -0.96
C ASN A 104 -15.59 -5.24 -1.39
N LEU A 105 -15.43 -6.55 -1.65
CA LEU A 105 -14.15 -7.16 -1.99
C LEU A 105 -14.17 -7.78 -3.38
N SER A 106 -13.06 -7.71 -4.10
CA SER A 106 -12.90 -8.46 -5.36
C SER A 106 -11.43 -8.74 -5.70
N VAL A 107 -11.21 -9.85 -6.40
CA VAL A 107 -9.89 -10.20 -6.95
C VAL A 107 -9.71 -9.42 -8.24
N GLN A 108 -8.84 -8.41 -8.22
CA GLN A 108 -8.55 -7.57 -9.39
C GLN A 108 -7.09 -7.11 -9.39
N ASP A 109 -6.62 -6.80 -10.59
CA ASP A 109 -5.37 -6.07 -10.80
C ASP A 109 -5.64 -4.56 -10.80
N PHE A 110 -5.04 -3.84 -9.88
CA PHE A 110 -5.20 -2.39 -9.80
C PHE A 110 -4.51 -1.60 -10.93
N MET A 111 -3.78 -2.27 -11.83
CA MET A 111 -3.28 -1.67 -13.07
C MET A 111 -4.33 -1.63 -14.19
N ASN A 112 -5.40 -2.39 -14.05
CA ASN A 112 -6.48 -2.49 -15.04
C ASN A 112 -7.74 -3.05 -14.36
N THR A 113 -8.50 -2.18 -13.70
CA THR A 113 -9.68 -2.58 -12.95
C THR A 113 -10.94 -2.65 -13.82
N ASN A 114 -11.95 -3.38 -13.35
CA ASN A 114 -13.27 -3.46 -13.99
C ASN A 114 -14.18 -2.28 -13.61
N TYR A 115 -13.71 -1.31 -12.87
CA TYR A 115 -14.51 -0.17 -12.46
C TYR A 115 -14.68 0.84 -13.60
N LYS A 116 -15.83 1.53 -13.61
CA LYS A 116 -16.10 2.62 -14.54
C LYS A 116 -15.23 3.85 -14.23
N ASP A 117 -15.10 4.71 -15.22
CA ASP A 117 -14.47 6.01 -15.04
C ASP A 117 -15.23 6.81 -13.96
N ASN A 118 -14.49 7.61 -13.20
CA ASN A 118 -15.05 8.51 -12.20
C ASN A 118 -15.96 7.82 -11.15
N THR A 119 -15.55 6.65 -10.66
CA THR A 119 -16.31 5.87 -9.68
C THR A 119 -16.01 6.30 -8.24
N PHE A 120 -14.74 6.56 -7.91
CA PHE A 120 -14.29 6.72 -6.53
C PHE A 120 -14.02 8.17 -6.15
N ASP A 121 -14.40 8.53 -4.94
CA ASP A 121 -13.99 9.79 -4.32
C ASP A 121 -12.54 9.73 -3.83
N ILE A 122 -12.13 8.55 -3.35
CA ILE A 122 -10.78 8.31 -2.83
C ILE A 122 -10.28 6.97 -3.37
N VAL A 123 -9.06 6.95 -3.91
CA VAL A 123 -8.28 5.75 -4.19
C VAL A 123 -7.01 5.81 -3.35
N TYR A 124 -6.74 4.75 -2.58
CA TYR A 124 -5.53 4.73 -1.78
C TYR A 124 -4.72 3.44 -1.92
N PHE A 125 -3.42 3.59 -1.73
CA PHE A 125 -2.43 2.52 -1.66
C PHE A 125 -1.74 2.60 -0.30
N CYS A 126 -1.71 1.49 0.42
CA CYS A 126 -1.04 1.42 1.70
C CYS A 126 0.00 0.29 1.71
N GLU A 127 1.22 0.62 1.26
CA GLU A 127 2.35 -0.31 1.06
C GLU A 127 2.02 -1.43 0.05
N SER A 128 1.40 -1.06 -1.07
CA SER A 128 0.93 -1.99 -2.09
C SER A 128 1.37 -1.62 -3.52
N ILE A 129 1.75 -0.35 -3.78
CA ILE A 129 2.06 0.13 -5.13
C ILE A 129 3.45 -0.31 -5.62
N CYS A 130 4.35 -0.63 -4.72
CA CYS A 130 5.77 -0.86 -4.99
C CYS A 130 6.11 -2.13 -5.81
N ASN A 131 5.12 -2.97 -6.13
CA ASN A 131 5.34 -4.23 -6.86
C ASN A 131 4.97 -4.18 -8.35
N ASN A 132 4.59 -3.00 -8.88
CA ASN A 132 3.87 -2.91 -10.14
C ASN A 132 4.45 -1.83 -11.07
N ASN A 133 3.93 -1.79 -12.29
CA ASN A 133 4.21 -0.70 -13.22
C ASN A 133 3.55 0.59 -12.69
N PHE A 134 4.37 1.43 -12.08
CA PHE A 134 3.92 2.64 -11.40
C PHE A 134 3.08 3.55 -12.29
N GLU A 135 3.51 3.75 -13.54
CA GLU A 135 2.81 4.62 -14.50
C GLU A 135 1.41 4.07 -14.85
N LYS A 136 1.29 2.77 -15.04
CA LYS A 136 -0.02 2.13 -15.30
C LYS A 136 -0.95 2.27 -14.09
N VAL A 137 -0.42 2.07 -12.89
CA VAL A 137 -1.22 2.19 -11.65
C VAL A 137 -1.75 3.61 -11.48
N ILE A 138 -0.92 4.63 -11.68
CA ILE A 138 -1.34 6.02 -11.54
C ILE A 138 -2.33 6.41 -12.65
N THR A 139 -2.11 5.95 -13.88
CA THR A 139 -3.04 6.19 -15.01
C THR A 139 -4.41 5.57 -14.73
N GLU A 140 -4.46 4.33 -14.25
CA GLU A 140 -5.70 3.67 -13.88
C GLU A 140 -6.39 4.37 -12.70
N SER A 141 -5.62 4.74 -11.67
CA SER A 141 -6.14 5.52 -10.53
C SER A 141 -6.78 6.83 -11.00
N ARG A 142 -6.14 7.53 -11.95
CA ARG A 142 -6.71 8.76 -12.54
C ARG A 142 -8.03 8.48 -13.27
N ARG A 143 -8.13 7.37 -14.02
CA ARG A 143 -9.34 7.01 -14.76
C ARG A 143 -10.53 6.80 -13.81
N ILE A 144 -10.34 5.99 -12.76
CA ILE A 144 -11.41 5.60 -11.84
C ILE A 144 -11.76 6.63 -10.78
N LEU A 145 -10.89 7.61 -10.51
CA LEU A 145 -11.18 8.72 -9.60
C LEU A 145 -12.16 9.71 -10.22
N LYS A 146 -13.13 10.18 -9.43
CA LYS A 146 -13.99 11.31 -9.78
C LYS A 146 -13.18 12.61 -9.97
N PRO A 147 -13.69 13.60 -10.70
CA PRO A 147 -13.11 14.96 -10.68
C PRO A 147 -12.99 15.47 -9.23
N ASN A 148 -11.86 16.06 -8.88
CA ASN A 148 -11.48 16.46 -7.51
C ASN A 148 -11.31 15.30 -6.51
N GLY A 149 -11.36 14.05 -6.95
CA GLY A 149 -11.10 12.87 -6.13
C GLY A 149 -9.65 12.83 -5.62
N ILE A 150 -9.45 12.10 -4.56
CA ILE A 150 -8.17 12.02 -3.83
C ILE A 150 -7.43 10.73 -4.19
N LEU A 151 -6.20 10.86 -4.61
CA LEU A 151 -5.22 9.77 -4.65
C LEU A 151 -4.32 9.88 -3.41
N TYR A 152 -4.32 8.85 -2.59
CA TYR A 152 -3.42 8.76 -1.43
C TYR A 152 -2.49 7.57 -1.56
N ILE A 153 -1.19 7.80 -1.41
CA ILE A 153 -0.16 6.77 -1.46
C ILE A 153 0.65 6.84 -0.18
N LYS A 154 0.70 5.75 0.57
CA LYS A 154 1.64 5.53 1.67
C LYS A 154 2.46 4.31 1.34
N ASP A 155 3.77 4.49 1.07
CA ASP A 155 4.62 3.38 0.65
C ASP A 155 6.09 3.57 1.07
N LEU A 156 6.90 2.59 0.70
CA LEU A 156 8.33 2.58 0.89
C LEU A 156 9.01 3.51 -0.11
N VAL A 157 9.98 4.26 0.37
CA VAL A 157 10.83 5.13 -0.46
C VAL A 157 12.29 4.94 -0.09
N ILE A 158 13.20 5.26 -1.00
CA ILE A 158 14.61 5.40 -0.66
C ILE A 158 14.91 6.84 -0.19
N LYS A 159 15.92 6.98 0.62
CA LYS A 159 16.27 8.28 1.26
C LYS A 159 16.69 9.36 0.26
N CYS A 160 17.23 8.96 -0.88
CA CYS A 160 17.69 9.82 -1.98
C CYS A 160 17.77 8.97 -3.26
N SER A 161 17.99 9.59 -4.40
CA SER A 161 18.19 8.90 -5.68
C SER A 161 19.32 7.86 -5.60
N LYS A 162 19.22 6.79 -6.40
CA LYS A 162 20.11 5.61 -6.32
C LYS A 162 21.58 5.97 -6.59
N ASP A 163 21.85 6.93 -7.44
CA ASP A 163 23.20 7.43 -7.77
C ASP A 163 23.90 8.12 -6.59
N LYS A 164 23.16 8.60 -5.60
CA LYS A 164 23.68 9.22 -4.37
C LYS A 164 23.87 8.24 -3.21
N LEU A 165 23.54 6.97 -3.39
CA LEU A 165 23.74 5.94 -2.37
C LEU A 165 25.21 5.49 -2.33
N LYS A 166 25.70 5.20 -1.11
CA LYS A 166 26.98 4.52 -0.95
C LYS A 166 26.87 3.09 -1.46
N GLU A 167 27.99 2.50 -1.90
CA GLU A 167 28.03 1.15 -2.46
C GLU A 167 27.40 0.09 -1.55
N ASN A 168 27.71 0.14 -0.24
CA ASN A 168 27.12 -0.78 0.74
C ASN A 168 25.59 -0.57 0.91
N GLU A 169 25.09 0.63 0.72
CA GLU A 169 23.65 0.94 0.78
C GLU A 169 22.95 0.46 -0.50
N LEU A 170 23.59 0.63 -1.66
CA LEU A 170 23.10 0.14 -2.95
C LEU A 170 23.01 -1.39 -2.95
N THR A 171 24.04 -2.08 -2.43
CA THR A 171 24.02 -3.54 -2.27
C THR A 171 22.84 -3.99 -1.39
N LYS A 172 22.62 -3.34 -0.24
CA LYS A 172 21.47 -3.62 0.64
C LYS A 172 20.13 -3.39 -0.03
N LEU A 173 20.00 -2.28 -0.77
CA LEU A 173 18.79 -1.97 -1.53
C LEU A 173 18.51 -3.03 -2.60
N ASN A 174 19.51 -3.44 -3.37
CA ASN A 174 19.37 -4.45 -4.41
C ASN A 174 18.95 -5.82 -3.83
N ASN A 175 19.51 -6.21 -2.69
CA ASN A 175 19.10 -7.42 -1.98
C ASN A 175 17.63 -7.32 -1.50
N PHE A 176 17.22 -6.18 -0.97
CA PHE A 176 15.84 -5.94 -0.56
C PHE A 176 14.88 -6.03 -1.76
N ILE A 177 15.16 -5.33 -2.87
CA ILE A 177 14.36 -5.37 -4.11
C ILE A 177 14.23 -6.81 -4.63
N LYS A 178 15.32 -7.58 -4.61
CA LYS A 178 15.33 -8.98 -5.05
C LYS A 178 14.46 -9.87 -4.17
N SER A 179 14.55 -9.71 -2.84
CA SER A 179 13.84 -10.56 -1.87
C SER A 179 12.33 -10.28 -1.82
N TRP A 180 11.93 -9.01 -1.94
CA TRP A 180 10.54 -8.58 -1.75
C TRP A 180 9.80 -8.26 -3.04
N CYS A 181 10.45 -8.39 -4.19
CA CYS A 181 9.86 -8.05 -5.49
C CYS A 181 9.48 -6.57 -5.66
N TYR A 182 10.04 -5.68 -4.85
CA TYR A 182 9.71 -4.27 -4.86
C TYR A 182 10.44 -3.49 -5.94
N GLU A 183 9.78 -2.46 -6.47
CA GLU A 183 10.40 -1.34 -7.13
C GLU A 183 10.28 -0.12 -6.21
N VAL A 184 11.40 0.46 -5.80
CA VAL A 184 11.43 1.54 -4.81
C VAL A 184 12.09 2.76 -5.40
N PHE A 185 11.42 3.91 -5.29
CA PHE A 185 11.88 5.21 -5.76
C PHE A 185 12.13 6.16 -4.58
N ASP A 186 12.89 7.21 -4.80
CA ASP A 186 12.91 8.36 -3.88
C ASP A 186 11.68 9.25 -4.10
N ILE A 187 11.46 10.17 -3.15
CA ILE A 187 10.27 11.04 -3.15
C ILE A 187 10.20 11.91 -4.40
N GLU A 188 11.32 12.48 -4.82
CA GLU A 188 11.39 13.37 -5.98
C GLU A 188 11.05 12.61 -7.26
N THR A 189 11.60 11.41 -7.42
CA THR A 189 11.27 10.51 -8.54
C THR A 189 9.77 10.17 -8.59
N ILE A 190 9.14 9.88 -7.44
CA ILE A 190 7.69 9.59 -7.38
C ILE A 190 6.89 10.81 -7.82
N ILE A 191 7.20 11.99 -7.30
CA ILE A 191 6.51 13.23 -7.66
C ILE A 191 6.64 13.49 -9.17
N ASN A 192 7.86 13.46 -9.72
CA ASN A 192 8.11 13.68 -11.14
C ASN A 192 7.38 12.68 -12.05
N LYS A 193 7.30 11.40 -11.63
CA LYS A 193 6.55 10.38 -12.39
C LYS A 193 5.05 10.69 -12.42
N ILE A 194 4.46 11.13 -11.32
CA ILE A 194 3.04 11.49 -11.26
C ILE A 194 2.77 12.76 -12.05
N ASP A 195 3.63 13.78 -11.93
CA ASP A 195 3.51 15.03 -12.66
C ASP A 195 3.60 14.81 -14.19
N ASN A 196 4.48 13.91 -14.64
CA ASN A 196 4.61 13.54 -16.05
C ASN A 196 3.37 12.84 -16.62
N ILE A 197 2.62 12.09 -15.79
CA ILE A 197 1.34 11.49 -16.19
C ILE A 197 0.27 12.58 -16.32
N GLY A 198 0.37 13.64 -15.54
CA GLY A 198 -0.55 14.75 -15.50
C GLY A 198 -1.91 14.41 -14.86
N GLY A 199 -2.74 15.45 -14.67
CA GLY A 199 -4.08 15.32 -14.12
C GLY A 199 -4.13 15.16 -12.60
N PHE A 200 -3.04 15.43 -11.91
CA PHE A 200 -2.95 15.45 -10.45
C PHE A 200 -2.26 16.71 -9.94
N GLU A 201 -2.73 17.22 -8.81
CA GLU A 201 -2.11 18.28 -8.03
C GLU A 201 -1.61 17.68 -6.72
N LEU A 202 -0.33 17.84 -6.40
CA LEU A 202 0.24 17.43 -5.12
C LEU A 202 -0.24 18.39 -4.01
N ILE A 203 -1.05 17.89 -3.09
CA ILE A 203 -1.51 18.67 -1.93
C ILE A 203 -0.47 18.64 -0.81
N ASN A 204 0.09 17.47 -0.53
CA ASN A 204 1.01 17.28 0.58
C ASN A 204 1.80 15.97 0.44
N ASN A 205 3.02 15.96 1.01
CA ASN A 205 3.77 14.74 1.26
C ASN A 205 4.38 14.75 2.66
N LYS A 206 4.68 13.57 3.20
CA LYS A 206 5.33 13.42 4.50
C LYS A 206 6.27 12.23 4.48
N ARG A 207 7.49 12.44 4.98
CA ARG A 207 8.48 11.37 5.17
C ARG A 207 8.37 10.78 6.57
N PHE A 208 8.40 9.44 6.66
CA PHE A 208 8.49 8.69 7.91
C PHE A 208 9.91 8.13 8.06
N ILE A 209 10.56 8.44 9.19
CA ILE A 209 11.99 8.15 9.36
C ILE A 209 12.22 6.77 10.00
N LYS A 210 11.26 6.26 10.76
CA LYS A 210 11.43 5.01 11.52
C LYS A 210 10.42 3.94 11.08
N PRO A 211 10.88 2.74 10.70
CA PRO A 211 10.00 1.59 10.57
C PRO A 211 9.39 1.23 11.94
N SER A 212 8.24 0.55 11.94
CA SER A 212 7.62 0.13 13.19
C SER A 212 8.47 -0.94 13.88
N ILE A 213 8.54 -0.88 15.21
CA ILE A 213 9.22 -1.89 16.02
C ILE A 213 8.59 -3.27 15.83
N HIS A 214 7.29 -3.34 15.56
CA HIS A 214 6.55 -4.57 15.29
C HIS A 214 7.01 -5.25 13.99
N TRP A 215 7.29 -4.48 12.94
CA TRP A 215 7.86 -5.02 11.71
C TRP A 215 9.23 -5.63 11.96
N PHE A 216 10.09 -4.96 12.72
CA PHE A 216 11.39 -5.52 13.13
C PHE A 216 11.24 -6.81 13.93
N ASN A 217 10.30 -6.87 14.85
CA ASN A 217 10.07 -8.06 15.68
C ASN A 217 9.49 -9.22 14.86
N ALA A 218 8.55 -8.95 13.94
CA ALA A 218 8.00 -9.95 13.05
C ALA A 218 9.10 -10.55 12.15
N VAL A 219 9.90 -9.71 11.51
CA VAL A 219 11.05 -10.14 10.70
C VAL A 219 12.12 -10.84 11.56
N ARG A 220 12.32 -10.42 12.81
CA ARG A 220 13.28 -11.01 13.75
C ARG A 220 12.90 -12.43 14.16
N ASN A 221 11.65 -12.73 14.32
CA ASN A 221 11.15 -13.99 14.85
C ASN A 221 10.75 -14.97 13.74
N SER A 222 10.89 -14.56 12.44
CA SER A 222 10.56 -15.42 11.32
C SER A 222 11.58 -16.54 11.15
N SER A 223 11.08 -17.76 11.02
CA SER A 223 11.90 -18.95 10.71
C SER A 223 12.30 -19.02 9.22
N LEU A 224 11.75 -18.14 8.39
CA LEU A 224 12.01 -18.12 6.96
C LEU A 224 13.39 -17.51 6.67
N LYS A 225 14.26 -18.31 6.08
CA LYS A 225 15.64 -17.92 5.70
C LYS A 225 15.69 -16.65 4.83
N GLU A 226 14.67 -16.45 4.00
CA GLU A 226 14.50 -15.28 3.13
C GLU A 226 14.18 -14.01 3.92
N TYR A 227 13.36 -14.09 4.98
CA TYR A 227 13.11 -13.02 5.93
C TYR A 227 14.36 -12.65 6.74
N HIS A 228 15.21 -13.62 7.08
CA HIS A 228 16.48 -13.38 7.76
C HIS A 228 17.45 -12.58 6.89
N ASN A 229 17.53 -12.90 5.59
CA ASN A 229 18.38 -12.19 4.63
C ASN A 229 17.86 -10.75 4.36
N ALA A 230 16.53 -10.56 4.29
CA ALA A 230 15.93 -9.26 4.20
C ALA A 230 16.17 -8.39 5.45
N ARG A 231 16.29 -9.01 6.63
CA ARG A 231 16.54 -8.33 7.90
C ARG A 231 17.90 -7.67 8.00
N THR A 232 18.94 -8.32 7.52
CA THR A 232 20.32 -7.80 7.53
C THR A 232 20.52 -6.70 6.46
N SER A 233 19.68 -6.69 5.43
CA SER A 233 19.73 -5.73 4.34
C SER A 233 18.83 -4.49 4.54
N ALA A 234 17.92 -4.52 5.51
CA ALA A 234 16.71 -3.72 5.52
C ALA A 234 16.76 -2.44 6.35
N ILE A 235 17.80 -1.63 6.42
CA ILE A 235 17.56 -0.38 7.15
C ILE A 235 18.07 0.89 6.51
N PRO A 236 19.26 1.10 6.09
CA PRO A 236 19.54 2.24 5.23
C PRO A 236 19.69 1.76 3.78
N PRO A 237 18.94 2.18 2.82
CA PRO A 237 18.42 3.54 2.67
C PRO A 237 16.90 3.67 2.67
N ILE A 238 16.14 2.67 3.13
CA ILE A 238 14.68 2.66 3.00
C ILE A 238 13.99 3.52 4.07
N ARG A 239 12.95 4.23 3.68
CA ARG A 239 12.08 5.09 4.50
C ARG A 239 10.63 4.82 4.14
N GLY A 240 9.69 5.29 4.95
CA GLY A 240 8.30 5.44 4.57
C GLY A 240 8.00 6.87 4.14
N ALA A 241 7.08 7.05 3.22
CA ALA A 241 6.51 8.34 2.90
C ALA A 241 5.02 8.22 2.54
N ASP A 242 4.30 9.32 2.68
CA ASP A 242 2.97 9.44 2.12
C ASP A 242 2.87 10.64 1.17
N PHE A 243 1.93 10.53 0.23
CA PHE A 243 1.64 11.53 -0.78
C PHE A 243 0.12 11.67 -0.89
N LEU A 244 -0.36 12.91 -0.90
CA LEU A 244 -1.76 13.25 -1.06
C LEU A 244 -1.91 14.10 -2.32
N TYR A 245 -2.62 13.58 -3.30
CA TYR A 245 -2.91 14.24 -4.56
C TYR A 245 -4.41 14.47 -4.73
N ARG A 246 -4.76 15.53 -5.45
CA ARG A 246 -6.10 15.78 -5.97
C ARG A 246 -6.10 15.61 -7.48
N LYS A 247 -7.09 14.90 -8.02
CA LYS A 247 -7.33 14.84 -9.47
C LYS A 247 -7.85 16.21 -9.93
N ILE A 248 -7.15 16.80 -10.89
CA ILE A 248 -7.56 18.04 -11.57
C ILE A 248 -8.16 17.73 -12.95
N GLN A 249 -9.02 18.59 -13.45
CA GLN A 249 -9.47 18.56 -14.83
C GLN A 249 -8.32 19.06 -15.73
N LEU A 250 -7.99 18.29 -16.76
CA LEU A 250 -7.08 18.72 -17.81
C LEU A 250 -7.85 19.46 -18.89
#